data_d9e5af810fb87de90f8b9d3958f2a34f
#
_entry.id   d9e5af810fb87de90f8b9d3958f2a34f
#
_cell.length_a   1.000
_cell.length_b   1.000
_cell.length_c   1.000
_cell.angle_alpha   90.00
_cell.angle_beta   90.00
_cell.angle_gamma   90.00
#
_symmetry.space_group_name_H-M   'P 1'
#
loop_
_entity.id
_entity.type
_entity.pdbx_description
1 polymer ?
#
loop_
_entity_poly.entity_id
_entity_poly.type
_entity_poly.pdbx_seq_one_letter_code
_entity_poly.pdbx_strand_id
1 'polypeptide(L)'
;AIAEHIGGSVEKFALLMNEKAKSLGCTDTHFVTPNGLDAEDEGGVHHTTARDLALIMAYAIKNATFIHITQTRDYTFSDISGKEHYSVHNTNAFLDMETGVISGKTGFTGNAGYCYVCAVRQDEKLFIVALLGCGWPGNKNYKWSDTKKLLSYGRENYSYVLLPDLPDLPEITVTDAVPEENSPYPEKDKDSAYPEQLQRRLKVHASLPEKEQTKRYLLKKTETI
;
A
#
# COMPACT_ATOMS: atom_id res chain seq x y z
N ALA A 1 -11.85 18.11 -13.30
CA ALA A 1 -11.38 19.40 -12.73
C ALA A 1 -10.03 19.25 -12.02
N ILE A 2 -9.90 18.52 -10.86
CA ILE A 2 -8.62 18.42 -10.11
C ILE A 2 -7.54 17.74 -10.97
N ALA A 3 -7.85 16.62 -11.61
CA ALA A 3 -6.91 15.89 -12.47
C ALA A 3 -6.43 16.75 -13.65
N GLU A 4 -7.33 17.49 -14.27
CA GLU A 4 -7.01 18.42 -15.37
C GLU A 4 -6.17 19.59 -14.90
N HIS A 5 -6.46 20.12 -13.70
CA HIS A 5 -5.67 21.20 -13.12
C HIS A 5 -4.21 20.79 -12.83
N ILE A 6 -4.02 19.58 -12.28
CA ILE A 6 -2.69 19.09 -11.90
C ILE A 6 -1.94 18.52 -13.11
N GLY A 7 -2.62 17.70 -13.94
CA GLY A 7 -2.01 16.97 -15.06
C GLY A 7 -2.07 17.72 -16.40
N GLY A 8 -2.87 18.78 -16.49
CA GLY A 8 -3.18 19.47 -17.75
C GLY A 8 -4.25 18.76 -18.60
N SER A 9 -4.42 17.45 -18.44
CA SER A 9 -5.54 16.68 -18.99
C SER A 9 -5.80 15.43 -18.11
N VAL A 10 -6.94 14.77 -18.32
CA VAL A 10 -7.29 13.50 -17.67
C VAL A 10 -6.27 12.42 -17.97
N GLU A 11 -5.89 12.28 -19.25
CA GLU A 11 -4.95 11.28 -19.74
C GLU A 11 -3.54 11.49 -19.15
N LYS A 12 -3.06 12.74 -19.14
CA LYS A 12 -1.76 13.07 -18.52
C LYS A 12 -1.75 12.81 -17.01
N PHE A 13 -2.87 13.07 -16.35
CA PHE A 13 -2.99 12.75 -14.93
C PHE A 13 -2.98 11.23 -14.69
N ALA A 14 -3.63 10.43 -15.56
CA ALA A 14 -3.57 8.97 -15.50
C ALA A 14 -2.13 8.45 -15.66
N LEU A 15 -1.33 9.06 -16.55
CA LEU A 15 0.10 8.73 -16.65
C LEU A 15 0.85 8.99 -15.34
N LEU A 16 0.62 10.15 -14.69
CA LEU A 16 1.22 10.43 -13.37
C LEU A 16 0.78 9.41 -12.31
N MET A 17 -0.47 8.96 -12.33
CA MET A 17 -0.96 7.91 -11.44
C MET A 17 -0.22 6.59 -11.68
N ASN A 18 -0.02 6.19 -12.94
CA ASN A 18 0.69 4.97 -13.31
C ASN A 18 2.17 5.02 -12.93
N GLU A 19 2.84 6.15 -13.17
CA GLU A 19 4.22 6.38 -12.74
C GLU A 19 4.35 6.25 -11.21
N LYS A 20 3.41 6.84 -10.47
CA LYS A 20 3.38 6.74 -9.01
C LYS A 20 3.16 5.29 -8.56
N ALA A 21 2.19 4.58 -9.12
CA ALA A 21 1.94 3.17 -8.82
C ALA A 21 3.19 2.32 -9.05
N LYS A 22 3.86 2.49 -10.20
CA LYS A 22 5.12 1.82 -10.51
C LYS A 22 6.21 2.14 -9.50
N SER A 23 6.35 3.41 -9.09
CA SER A 23 7.34 3.82 -8.08
C SER A 23 7.10 3.22 -6.69
N LEU A 24 5.87 2.81 -6.40
CA LEU A 24 5.47 2.14 -5.16
C LEU A 24 5.64 0.61 -5.22
N GLY A 25 6.09 0.06 -6.36
CA GLY A 25 6.25 -1.37 -6.56
C GLY A 25 4.95 -2.09 -6.94
N CYS A 26 3.96 -1.37 -7.46
CA CYS A 26 2.80 -1.97 -8.10
C CYS A 26 3.22 -2.61 -9.42
N THR A 27 2.87 -3.87 -9.62
CA THR A 27 3.32 -4.67 -10.76
C THR A 27 2.19 -5.03 -11.73
N ASP A 28 0.94 -4.84 -11.30
CA ASP A 28 -0.25 -5.21 -12.08
C ASP A 28 -1.36 -4.17 -11.84
N THR A 29 -1.05 -2.93 -12.21
CA THR A 29 -1.93 -1.77 -12.07
C THR A 29 -1.82 -0.90 -13.31
N HIS A 30 -2.96 -0.59 -13.92
CA HIS A 30 -3.09 0.34 -15.04
C HIS A 30 -4.27 1.26 -14.82
N PHE A 31 -4.01 2.53 -14.58
CA PHE A 31 -5.01 3.56 -14.41
C PHE A 31 -5.25 4.29 -15.73
N VAL A 32 -6.51 4.34 -16.16
CA VAL A 32 -6.98 5.09 -17.33
C VAL A 32 -7.78 6.32 -16.89
N THR A 33 -8.50 6.22 -15.78
CA THR A 33 -9.31 7.31 -15.24
C THR A 33 -8.89 7.70 -13.82
N PRO A 34 -8.96 9.00 -13.46
CA PRO A 34 -8.64 9.46 -12.11
C PRO A 34 -9.75 9.20 -11.08
N ASN A 35 -10.96 8.87 -11.55
CA ASN A 35 -12.15 8.70 -10.72
C ASN A 35 -12.52 7.22 -10.46
N GLY A 36 -11.80 6.26 -11.11
CA GLY A 36 -12.02 4.83 -10.94
C GLY A 36 -13.21 4.27 -11.73
N LEU A 37 -13.73 4.99 -12.71
CA LEU A 37 -14.71 4.43 -13.65
C LEU A 37 -14.03 3.54 -14.67
N ASP A 38 -14.78 2.53 -15.12
CA ASP A 38 -14.33 1.59 -16.15
C ASP A 38 -13.97 2.34 -17.43
N ALA A 39 -12.80 2.08 -17.98
CA ALA A 39 -12.30 2.61 -19.22
C ALA A 39 -11.14 1.74 -19.73
N GLU A 40 -10.77 1.97 -20.98
CA GLU A 40 -9.61 1.36 -21.63
C GLU A 40 -8.86 2.38 -22.48
N ASP A 41 -7.58 2.16 -22.68
CA ASP A 41 -6.73 2.90 -23.60
C ASP A 41 -5.81 1.92 -24.36
N GLU A 42 -4.81 2.43 -25.09
CA GLU A 42 -3.85 1.59 -25.81
C GLU A 42 -3.03 0.66 -24.89
N GLY A 43 -2.89 1.00 -23.60
CA GLY A 43 -2.22 0.19 -22.57
C GLY A 43 -3.11 -0.91 -21.97
N GLY A 44 -4.41 -0.88 -22.22
CA GLY A 44 -5.39 -1.86 -21.78
C GLY A 44 -6.50 -1.29 -20.89
N VAL A 45 -7.19 -2.19 -20.20
CA VAL A 45 -8.32 -1.81 -19.32
C VAL A 45 -7.82 -1.24 -17.99
N HIS A 46 -8.63 -0.35 -17.41
CA HIS A 46 -8.42 0.16 -16.05
C HIS A 46 -8.47 -0.96 -15.02
N HIS A 47 -7.36 -1.30 -14.39
CA HIS A 47 -7.28 -2.41 -13.44
C HIS A 47 -6.25 -2.19 -12.33
N THR A 48 -6.36 -3.00 -11.29
CA THR A 48 -5.37 -3.11 -10.21
C THR A 48 -5.53 -4.45 -9.49
N THR A 49 -4.63 -4.75 -8.56
CA THR A 49 -4.70 -5.91 -7.66
C THR A 49 -4.93 -5.49 -6.21
N ALA A 50 -5.38 -6.43 -5.37
CA ALA A 50 -5.52 -6.19 -3.94
C ALA A 50 -4.16 -5.84 -3.29
N ARG A 51 -3.07 -6.49 -3.74
CA ARG A 51 -1.71 -6.19 -3.29
C ARG A 51 -1.30 -4.75 -3.63
N ASP A 52 -1.52 -4.35 -4.87
CA ASP A 52 -1.11 -3.03 -5.33
C ASP A 52 -1.92 -1.91 -4.67
N LEU A 53 -3.24 -2.11 -4.49
CA LEU A 53 -4.07 -1.21 -3.69
C LEU A 53 -3.59 -1.09 -2.24
N ALA A 54 -3.15 -2.18 -1.64
CA ALA A 54 -2.59 -2.15 -0.29
C ALA A 54 -1.29 -1.34 -0.23
N LEU A 55 -0.41 -1.44 -1.25
CA LEU A 55 0.80 -0.61 -1.36
C LEU A 55 0.46 0.88 -1.51
N ILE A 56 -0.51 1.19 -2.36
CA ILE A 56 -0.99 2.57 -2.56
C ILE A 56 -1.56 3.13 -1.25
N MET A 57 -2.39 2.37 -0.53
CA MET A 57 -2.92 2.79 0.76
C MET A 57 -1.82 2.97 1.81
N ALA A 58 -0.83 2.06 1.86
CA ALA A 58 0.32 2.16 2.76
C ALA A 58 1.15 3.44 2.53
N TYR A 59 1.22 3.88 1.28
CA TYR A 59 1.84 5.16 0.93
C TYR A 59 0.95 6.34 1.31
N ALA A 60 -0.34 6.30 0.96
CA ALA A 60 -1.28 7.40 1.15
C ALA A 60 -1.45 7.80 2.62
N ILE A 61 -1.49 6.83 3.53
CA ILE A 61 -1.63 7.09 4.98
C ILE A 61 -0.39 7.70 5.65
N LYS A 62 0.71 7.90 4.92
CA LYS A 62 1.85 8.70 5.38
C LYS A 62 1.57 10.20 5.30
N ASN A 63 0.54 10.60 4.56
CA ASN A 63 0.12 11.98 4.39
C ASN A 63 -0.99 12.33 5.40
N ALA A 64 -0.71 13.24 6.33
CA ALA A 64 -1.66 13.64 7.37
C ALA A 64 -2.91 14.33 6.79
N THR A 65 -2.78 15.08 5.71
CA THR A 65 -3.92 15.73 5.03
C THR A 65 -4.84 14.68 4.41
N PHE A 66 -4.27 13.65 3.79
CA PHE A 66 -5.05 12.52 3.26
C PHE A 66 -5.85 11.84 4.37
N ILE A 67 -5.20 11.54 5.50
CA ILE A 67 -5.88 10.94 6.67
C ILE A 67 -7.01 11.86 7.15
N HIS A 68 -6.73 13.15 7.35
CA HIS A 68 -7.71 14.11 7.82
C HIS A 68 -8.96 14.13 6.92
N ILE A 69 -8.77 14.24 5.61
CA ILE A 69 -9.87 14.27 4.63
C ILE A 69 -10.67 12.96 4.67
N THR A 70 -9.98 11.80 4.66
CA THR A 70 -10.66 10.49 4.59
C THR A 70 -11.33 10.07 5.89
N GLN A 71 -10.97 10.67 7.02
CA GLN A 71 -11.63 10.49 8.33
C GLN A 71 -12.79 11.47 8.57
N THR A 72 -12.88 12.54 7.79
CA THR A 72 -14.00 13.52 7.93
C THR A 72 -15.31 12.81 7.63
N ARG A 73 -16.23 12.81 8.60
CA ARG A 73 -17.53 12.13 8.48
C ARG A 73 -18.55 12.98 7.72
N ASP A 74 -18.67 14.20 8.15
CA ASP A 74 -19.61 15.16 7.58
C ASP A 74 -18.86 16.43 7.18
N TYR A 75 -19.21 16.99 6.04
CA TYR A 75 -18.62 18.22 5.58
C TYR A 75 -19.68 19.10 4.90
N THR A 76 -19.74 20.36 5.26
CA THR A 76 -20.62 21.34 4.66
C THR A 76 -19.80 22.42 3.96
N PHE A 77 -20.24 22.82 2.80
CA PHE A 77 -19.60 23.89 2.02
C PHE A 77 -20.63 24.64 1.18
N SER A 78 -20.24 25.76 0.68
CA SER A 78 -21.05 26.57 -0.23
C SER A 78 -20.33 26.71 -1.56
N ASP A 79 -21.07 27.05 -2.59
CA ASP A 79 -20.50 27.53 -3.84
C ASP A 79 -19.78 28.88 -3.61
N ILE A 80 -19.01 29.34 -4.59
CA ILE A 80 -18.24 30.59 -4.50
C ILE A 80 -19.16 31.81 -4.29
N SER A 81 -20.39 31.75 -4.82
CA SER A 81 -21.37 32.85 -4.67
C SER A 81 -22.05 32.85 -3.30
N GLY A 82 -21.94 31.81 -2.51
CA GLY A 82 -22.61 31.61 -1.23
C GLY A 82 -24.12 31.38 -1.35
N LYS A 83 -24.65 31.12 -2.54
CA LYS A 83 -26.10 30.91 -2.76
C LYS A 83 -26.50 29.44 -2.55
N GLU A 84 -25.61 28.53 -2.92
CA GLU A 84 -25.89 27.09 -2.81
C GLU A 84 -25.09 26.54 -1.64
N HIS A 85 -25.74 25.73 -0.80
CA HIS A 85 -25.14 25.06 0.34
C HIS A 85 -25.21 23.55 0.16
N TYR A 86 -24.11 22.89 0.42
CA TYR A 86 -23.96 21.44 0.26
C TYR A 86 -23.59 20.81 1.59
N SER A 87 -24.18 19.67 1.87
CA SER A 87 -23.80 18.80 2.98
C SER A 87 -23.52 17.40 2.44
N VAL A 88 -22.36 16.87 2.72
CA VAL A 88 -21.93 15.56 2.28
C VAL A 88 -21.55 14.70 3.47
N HIS A 89 -21.86 13.41 3.39
CA HIS A 89 -21.53 12.41 4.39
C HIS A 89 -20.55 11.39 3.81
N ASN A 90 -19.59 10.94 4.62
CA ASN A 90 -18.58 9.97 4.19
C ASN A 90 -19.21 8.61 3.92
N THR A 91 -18.98 8.06 2.74
CA THR A 91 -19.50 6.74 2.35
C THR A 91 -18.77 5.57 3.02
N ASN A 92 -17.67 5.82 3.73
CA ASN A 92 -16.93 4.82 4.47
C ASN A 92 -17.56 4.55 5.84
N ALA A 93 -18.67 3.81 5.86
CA ALA A 93 -19.34 3.44 7.11
C ALA A 93 -18.45 2.64 8.09
N PHE A 94 -17.33 2.08 7.62
CA PHE A 94 -16.42 1.34 8.47
C PHE A 94 -15.74 2.21 9.55
N LEU A 95 -15.68 3.52 9.33
CA LEU A 95 -15.22 4.51 10.33
C LEU A 95 -16.01 4.43 11.65
N ASP A 96 -17.28 4.03 11.59
CA ASP A 96 -18.16 3.93 12.75
C ASP A 96 -18.37 2.47 13.21
N MET A 97 -17.94 1.51 12.40
CA MET A 97 -18.11 0.07 12.66
C MET A 97 -16.93 -0.56 13.39
N GLU A 98 -15.76 0.05 13.35
CA GLU A 98 -14.52 -0.52 13.88
C GLU A 98 -13.64 0.57 14.45
N THR A 99 -13.03 0.29 15.61
CA THR A 99 -12.08 1.22 16.25
C THR A 99 -10.73 1.17 15.53
N GLY A 100 -10.01 2.30 15.55
CA GLY A 100 -8.66 2.38 14.99
C GLY A 100 -8.61 2.52 13.47
N VAL A 101 -9.73 2.70 12.79
CA VAL A 101 -9.75 2.98 11.34
C VAL A 101 -9.06 4.31 11.06
N ILE A 102 -7.95 4.27 10.31
CA ILE A 102 -7.17 5.45 9.94
C ILE A 102 -7.72 6.07 8.67
N SER A 103 -8.08 5.25 7.70
CA SER A 103 -8.51 5.67 6.37
C SER A 103 -9.26 4.55 5.67
N GLY A 104 -10.03 4.89 4.66
CA GLY A 104 -10.64 3.90 3.78
C GLY A 104 -11.31 4.55 2.57
N LYS A 105 -11.42 3.78 1.49
CA LYS A 105 -12.08 4.19 0.25
C LYS A 105 -12.92 3.05 -0.30
N THR A 106 -14.18 3.36 -0.55
CA THR A 106 -15.12 2.45 -1.23
C THR A 106 -15.11 2.71 -2.73
N GLY A 107 -15.40 1.69 -3.52
CA GLY A 107 -15.63 1.79 -4.94
C GLY A 107 -16.69 0.80 -5.41
N PHE A 108 -17.33 1.12 -6.53
CA PHE A 108 -18.23 0.22 -7.22
C PHE A 108 -18.33 0.59 -8.70
N THR A 109 -18.14 -0.39 -9.56
CA THR A 109 -18.57 -0.36 -10.95
C THR A 109 -19.30 -1.68 -11.29
N GLY A 110 -19.99 -1.73 -12.41
CA GLY A 110 -20.65 -2.97 -12.85
C GLY A 110 -19.65 -4.10 -13.05
N ASN A 111 -18.47 -3.79 -13.59
CA ASN A 111 -17.43 -4.77 -13.89
C ASN A 111 -16.65 -5.18 -12.64
N ALA A 112 -16.27 -4.21 -11.81
CA ALA A 112 -15.42 -4.47 -10.63
C ALA A 112 -16.18 -5.02 -9.40
N GLY A 113 -17.50 -4.81 -9.34
CA GLY A 113 -18.26 -5.08 -8.11
C GLY A 113 -17.91 -4.10 -6.97
N TYR A 114 -18.30 -4.43 -5.75
CA TYR A 114 -17.96 -3.63 -4.58
C TYR A 114 -16.49 -3.84 -4.20
N CYS A 115 -15.74 -2.75 -4.15
CA CYS A 115 -14.36 -2.72 -3.75
C CYS A 115 -14.20 -1.88 -2.48
N TYR A 116 -13.23 -2.23 -1.66
CA TYR A 116 -12.90 -1.49 -0.46
C TYR A 116 -11.42 -1.66 -0.10
N VAL A 117 -10.77 -0.58 0.25
CA VAL A 117 -9.43 -0.60 0.85
C VAL A 117 -9.45 0.25 2.10
N CYS A 118 -8.86 -0.23 3.20
CA CYS A 118 -8.73 0.53 4.42
C CYS A 118 -7.42 0.27 5.15
N ALA A 119 -7.06 1.21 6.01
CA ALA A 119 -5.99 1.07 6.97
C ALA A 119 -6.56 1.17 8.39
N VAL A 120 -6.19 0.22 9.25
CA VAL A 120 -6.67 0.12 10.64
C VAL A 120 -5.46 -0.07 11.55
N ARG A 121 -5.40 0.73 12.62
CA ARG A 121 -4.37 0.61 13.66
C ARG A 121 -5.02 0.14 14.96
N GLN A 122 -4.58 -1.01 15.44
CA GLN A 122 -5.01 -1.57 16.72
C GLN A 122 -3.82 -2.26 17.40
N ASP A 123 -3.72 -2.13 18.71
CA ASP A 123 -2.67 -2.78 19.51
C ASP A 123 -1.26 -2.58 18.92
N GLU A 124 -0.95 -1.34 18.55
CA GLU A 124 0.28 -0.94 17.87
C GLU A 124 0.49 -1.54 16.45
N LYS A 125 -0.36 -2.46 16.01
CA LYS A 125 -0.30 -3.05 14.67
C LYS A 125 -1.05 -2.21 13.66
N LEU A 126 -0.47 -2.08 12.48
CA LEU A 126 -1.09 -1.46 11.32
C LEU A 126 -1.48 -2.55 10.33
N PHE A 127 -2.77 -2.66 10.06
CA PHE A 127 -3.30 -3.54 9.05
C PHE A 127 -3.82 -2.73 7.86
N ILE A 128 -3.55 -3.21 6.66
CA ILE A 128 -4.17 -2.71 5.44
C ILE A 128 -4.96 -3.87 4.84
N VAL A 129 -6.25 -3.64 4.62
CA VAL A 129 -7.15 -4.61 4.01
C VAL A 129 -7.59 -4.05 2.66
N ALA A 130 -7.44 -4.85 1.61
CA ALA A 130 -7.93 -4.53 0.27
C ALA A 130 -8.82 -5.66 -0.24
N LEU A 131 -10.04 -5.30 -0.62
CA LEU A 131 -11.06 -6.19 -1.16
C LEU A 131 -11.47 -5.70 -2.55
N LEU A 132 -11.42 -6.58 -3.53
CA LEU A 132 -11.87 -6.34 -4.89
C LEU A 132 -12.96 -7.35 -5.24
N GLY A 133 -13.99 -6.92 -5.97
CA GLY A 133 -15.09 -7.79 -6.36
C GLY A 133 -15.85 -8.39 -5.18
N CYS A 134 -15.99 -7.67 -4.07
CA CYS A 134 -16.62 -8.15 -2.84
C CYS A 134 -18.15 -7.98 -2.90
N GLY A 135 -18.77 -8.64 -3.85
CA GLY A 135 -20.22 -8.62 -4.09
C GLY A 135 -20.67 -7.63 -5.17
N TRP A 136 -21.91 -7.82 -5.62
CA TRP A 136 -22.62 -6.99 -6.59
C TRP A 136 -23.94 -6.49 -6.00
N PRO A 137 -24.80 -5.77 -6.75
CA PRO A 137 -26.07 -5.25 -6.24
C PRO A 137 -26.86 -6.32 -5.47
N GLY A 138 -27.32 -5.97 -4.27
CA GLY A 138 -27.90 -6.88 -3.28
C GLY A 138 -26.95 -7.26 -2.13
N ASN A 139 -25.63 -7.23 -2.35
CA ASN A 139 -24.61 -7.69 -1.40
C ASN A 139 -23.62 -6.59 -0.97
N LYS A 140 -24.03 -5.34 -0.99
CA LYS A 140 -23.19 -4.15 -0.70
C LYS A 140 -22.49 -4.16 0.66
N ASN A 141 -22.97 -4.98 1.61
CA ASN A 141 -22.43 -5.03 2.97
C ASN A 141 -21.36 -6.13 3.16
N TYR A 142 -21.14 -6.99 2.19
CA TYR A 142 -20.13 -8.05 2.28
C TYR A 142 -18.73 -7.48 2.56
N LYS A 143 -18.36 -6.36 1.93
CA LYS A 143 -17.10 -5.70 2.17
C LYS A 143 -16.85 -5.37 3.65
N TRP A 144 -17.89 -5.05 4.43
CA TRP A 144 -17.76 -4.76 5.85
C TRP A 144 -17.52 -6.03 6.67
N SER A 145 -18.31 -7.08 6.42
CA SER A 145 -18.16 -8.36 7.12
C SER A 145 -16.82 -9.01 6.79
N ASP A 146 -16.41 -8.97 5.54
CA ASP A 146 -15.17 -9.60 5.11
C ASP A 146 -13.92 -8.81 5.56
N THR A 147 -14.01 -7.48 5.60
CA THR A 147 -12.96 -6.66 6.25
C THR A 147 -12.79 -7.05 7.71
N LYS A 148 -13.89 -7.22 8.48
CA LYS A 148 -13.81 -7.65 9.88
C LYS A 148 -13.18 -9.03 10.03
N LYS A 149 -13.53 -9.99 9.18
CA LYS A 149 -12.91 -11.34 9.19
C LYS A 149 -11.41 -11.28 8.94
N LEU A 150 -10.98 -10.49 7.93
CA LEU A 150 -9.55 -10.33 7.63
C LEU A 150 -8.78 -9.63 8.76
N LEU A 151 -9.37 -8.63 9.41
CA LEU A 151 -8.78 -7.99 10.57
C LEU A 151 -8.66 -8.96 11.76
N SER A 152 -9.71 -9.77 12.04
CA SER A 152 -9.63 -10.81 13.08
C SER A 152 -8.53 -11.81 12.77
N TYR A 153 -8.48 -12.30 11.54
CA TYR A 153 -7.41 -13.19 11.10
C TYR A 153 -6.03 -12.57 11.29
N GLY A 154 -5.86 -11.31 10.89
CA GLY A 154 -4.60 -10.58 11.07
C GLY A 154 -4.19 -10.45 12.53
N ARG A 155 -5.13 -10.10 13.41
CA ARG A 155 -4.88 -9.96 14.86
C ARG A 155 -4.49 -11.28 15.51
N GLU A 156 -5.16 -12.37 15.14
CA GLU A 156 -4.96 -13.69 15.72
C GLU A 156 -3.67 -14.37 15.26
N ASN A 157 -3.28 -14.14 14.01
CA ASN A 157 -2.23 -14.90 13.35
C ASN A 157 -0.90 -14.14 13.18
N TYR A 158 -0.88 -12.81 13.42
CA TYR A 158 0.34 -12.01 13.28
C TYR A 158 0.69 -11.27 14.56
N SER A 159 1.97 -11.20 14.85
CA SER A 159 2.52 -10.39 15.95
C SER A 159 3.79 -9.68 15.49
N TYR A 160 4.09 -8.52 16.09
CA TYR A 160 5.41 -7.95 15.95
C TYR A 160 6.41 -8.81 16.72
N VAL A 161 7.49 -9.13 16.06
CA VAL A 161 8.65 -9.75 16.68
C VAL A 161 9.77 -8.73 16.63
N LEU A 162 10.41 -8.52 17.79
CA LEU A 162 11.61 -7.74 17.86
C LEU A 162 12.75 -8.62 17.40
N LEU A 163 13.33 -8.32 16.25
CA LEU A 163 14.57 -8.97 15.83
C LEU A 163 15.73 -8.16 16.41
N PRO A 164 16.71 -8.81 17.03
CA PRO A 164 17.95 -8.12 17.43
C PRO A 164 18.66 -7.59 16.19
N ASP A 165 19.41 -6.51 16.37
CA ASP A 165 20.26 -6.01 15.30
C ASP A 165 21.21 -7.15 14.88
N LEU A 166 21.31 -7.35 13.57
CA LEU A 166 22.33 -8.26 13.06
C LEU A 166 23.70 -7.72 13.51
N PRO A 167 24.58 -8.59 14.05
CA PRO A 167 25.93 -8.15 14.35
C PRO A 167 26.56 -7.57 13.08
N ASP A 168 27.34 -6.52 13.24
CA ASP A 168 28.13 -5.97 12.14
C ASP A 168 28.91 -7.11 11.50
N LEU A 169 28.66 -7.35 10.22
CA LEU A 169 29.41 -8.35 9.49
C LEU A 169 30.88 -7.92 9.51
N PRO A 170 31.82 -8.81 9.88
CA PRO A 170 33.24 -8.48 9.81
C PRO A 170 33.58 -8.04 8.39
N GLU A 171 34.36 -6.99 8.25
CA GLU A 171 34.92 -6.59 6.95
C GLU A 171 35.67 -7.80 6.35
N ILE A 172 35.11 -8.35 5.30
CA ILE A 172 35.78 -9.41 4.54
C ILE A 172 36.71 -8.72 3.55
N THR A 173 37.98 -8.66 3.89
CA THR A 173 39.00 -8.23 2.95
C THR A 173 39.20 -9.36 1.95
N VAL A 174 38.72 -9.21 0.74
CA VAL A 174 38.99 -10.14 -0.36
C VAL A 174 40.35 -9.77 -0.94
N THR A 175 41.37 -10.54 -0.60
CA THR A 175 42.70 -10.49 -1.25
C THR A 175 42.66 -11.50 -2.41
N ASP A 176 43.18 -11.05 -3.57
CA ASP A 176 43.31 -11.92 -4.77
C ASP A 176 42.01 -12.30 -5.49
N ALA A 177 41.02 -11.38 -5.54
CA ALA A 177 39.89 -11.54 -6.43
C ALA A 177 40.34 -11.45 -7.90
N VAL A 178 40.31 -12.57 -8.61
CA VAL A 178 40.51 -12.59 -10.07
C VAL A 178 39.21 -12.12 -10.72
N PRO A 179 39.21 -11.07 -11.56
CA PRO A 179 38.03 -10.68 -12.33
C PRO A 179 37.62 -11.82 -13.25
N GLU A 180 36.38 -12.30 -13.16
CA GLU A 180 35.83 -13.18 -14.19
C GLU A 180 35.63 -12.34 -15.47
N GLU A 181 36.38 -12.63 -16.53
CA GLU A 181 36.29 -11.97 -17.83
C GLU A 181 34.92 -12.08 -18.52
N ASN A 182 33.99 -12.86 -17.98
CA ASN A 182 32.63 -13.07 -18.48
C ASN A 182 31.57 -12.92 -17.40
N SER A 183 31.72 -11.96 -16.48
CA SER A 183 30.65 -11.66 -15.52
C SER A 183 29.39 -11.20 -16.24
N PRO A 184 28.21 -11.83 -16.03
CA PRO A 184 26.96 -11.37 -16.62
C PRO A 184 26.47 -10.05 -16.02
N TYR A 185 27.25 -9.43 -15.15
CA TYR A 185 26.91 -8.16 -14.50
C TYR A 185 27.74 -7.04 -15.16
N PRO A 186 27.10 -5.99 -15.72
CA PRO A 186 27.81 -4.83 -16.25
C PRO A 186 28.60 -4.14 -15.15
N GLU A 187 29.81 -3.66 -15.49
CA GLU A 187 30.55 -2.76 -14.63
C GLU A 187 29.67 -1.60 -14.22
N LYS A 188 29.41 -1.47 -12.92
CA LYS A 188 28.70 -0.32 -12.36
C LYS A 188 29.68 0.66 -11.74
N ASP A 189 29.33 1.94 -11.90
CA ASP A 189 30.01 3.10 -11.37
C ASP A 189 30.51 2.91 -9.93
N LYS A 190 31.70 3.44 -9.69
CA LYS A 190 32.51 3.29 -8.46
C LYS A 190 31.87 3.83 -7.17
N ASP A 191 30.61 4.33 -7.24
CA ASP A 191 29.92 4.94 -6.09
C ASP A 191 28.61 4.23 -5.69
N SER A 192 28.31 3.04 -6.20
CA SER A 192 27.10 2.33 -5.81
C SER A 192 27.36 1.28 -4.73
N ALA A 193 26.77 1.50 -3.55
CA ALA A 193 26.64 0.47 -2.52
C ALA A 193 26.10 -0.84 -3.11
N TYR A 194 26.56 -1.97 -2.59
CA TYR A 194 26.22 -3.34 -3.02
C TYR A 194 24.76 -3.52 -3.42
N PRO A 195 24.45 -4.24 -4.53
CA PRO A 195 23.08 -4.45 -4.98
C PRO A 195 22.26 -5.14 -3.90
N GLU A 196 21.06 -4.63 -3.65
CA GLU A 196 20.08 -5.15 -2.68
C GLU A 196 19.79 -6.66 -2.84
N GLN A 197 20.05 -7.21 -4.02
CA GLN A 197 19.89 -8.63 -4.34
C GLN A 197 20.97 -9.54 -3.72
N LEU A 198 22.16 -9.04 -3.41
CA LEU A 198 23.20 -9.82 -2.71
C LEU A 198 22.88 -9.97 -1.23
N GLN A 199 22.25 -9.00 -0.61
CA GLN A 199 21.83 -9.05 0.80
C GLN A 199 20.78 -10.15 1.05
N ARG A 200 20.00 -10.54 0.05
CA ARG A 200 18.98 -11.59 0.15
C ARG A 200 19.53 -13.02 0.07
N ARG A 201 20.79 -13.22 -0.30
CA ARG A 201 21.41 -14.55 -0.46
C ARG A 201 22.32 -14.98 0.69
N LEU A 202 22.67 -14.07 1.59
CA LEU A 202 23.45 -14.39 2.78
C LEU A 202 22.55 -15.06 3.84
N LYS A 203 22.59 -16.39 3.93
CA LYS A 203 22.09 -17.11 5.10
C LYS A 203 23.13 -16.93 6.21
N VAL A 204 22.92 -15.94 7.07
CA VAL A 204 23.76 -15.73 8.24
C VAL A 204 23.24 -16.61 9.37
N HIS A 205 23.97 -17.63 9.77
CA HIS A 205 23.78 -18.33 11.03
C HIS A 205 24.53 -17.55 12.12
N ALA A 206 23.84 -16.60 12.77
CA ALA A 206 24.39 -15.91 13.91
C ALA A 206 23.67 -16.33 15.20
N SER A 207 24.43 -16.58 16.27
CA SER A 207 23.89 -16.64 17.62
C SER A 207 23.47 -15.24 18.03
N LEU A 208 22.22 -15.08 18.44
CA LEU A 208 21.61 -13.79 18.78
C LEU A 208 22.28 -13.17 20.00
N PRO A 209 22.68 -11.88 19.98
CA PRO A 209 23.17 -11.18 21.15
C PRO A 209 22.01 -10.79 22.09
N GLU A 210 22.29 -10.75 23.40
CA GLU A 210 21.30 -10.55 24.48
C GLU A 210 20.82 -9.09 24.66
N LYS A 211 21.18 -8.11 23.86
CA LYS A 211 20.76 -6.70 24.02
C LYS A 211 20.41 -5.99 22.74
N GLU A 212 19.22 -5.54 22.78
CA GLU A 212 18.36 -4.56 22.13
C GLU A 212 18.98 -3.47 21.25
N GLN A 213 18.71 -3.55 19.92
CA GLN A 213 18.12 -2.43 19.16
C GLN A 213 17.36 -3.04 17.98
N THR A 214 16.13 -2.52 17.68
CA THR A 214 15.16 -3.40 17.02
C THR A 214 14.41 -2.73 15.90
N LYS A 215 14.45 -3.34 14.72
CA LYS A 215 13.44 -3.15 13.68
C LYS A 215 12.26 -4.09 13.97
N ARG A 216 11.03 -3.55 13.97
CA ARG A 216 9.81 -4.34 14.13
C ARG A 216 9.39 -4.93 12.80
N TYR A 217 9.21 -6.25 12.72
CA TYR A 217 8.66 -6.95 11.57
C TYR A 217 7.35 -7.64 11.96
N LEU A 218 6.38 -7.66 11.06
CA LEU A 218 5.15 -8.41 11.25
C LEU A 218 5.35 -9.83 10.71
N LEU A 219 5.37 -10.83 11.59
CA LEU A 219 5.53 -12.24 11.24
C LEU A 219 4.25 -13.02 11.55
N LYS A 220 3.99 -14.06 10.76
CA LYS A 220 2.91 -15.00 11.04
C LYS A 220 3.28 -15.85 12.27
N LYS A 221 2.38 -15.95 13.24
CA LYS A 221 2.62 -16.61 14.53
C LYS A 221 2.97 -18.11 14.43
N THR A 222 2.66 -18.72 13.31
CA THR A 222 2.88 -20.16 13.07
C THR A 222 4.24 -20.49 12.41
N GLU A 223 5.01 -19.48 12.05
CA GLU A 223 6.35 -19.68 11.51
C GLU A 223 7.35 -19.75 12.66
N THR A 224 7.78 -20.95 13.00
CA THR A 224 8.93 -21.17 13.88
C THR A 224 10.20 -20.85 13.07
N ILE A 225 11.00 -19.92 13.55
CA ILE A 225 12.31 -19.59 12.99
C ILE A 225 13.33 -20.66 13.42
#